data_6339169ed2b917f9c36ec1bf1ffb7409
#
_entry.id   6339169ed2b917f9c36ec1bf1ffb7409
#
_cell.length_a   1.000
_cell.length_b   1.000
_cell.length_c   1.000
_cell.angle_alpha   90.00
_cell.angle_beta   90.00
_cell.angle_gamma   90.00
#
_symmetry.space_group_name_H-M   'P 1'
#
loop_
_entity.id
_entity.type
_entity.pdbx_description
1 polymer ?
#
loop_
_entity_poly.entity_id
_entity_poly.type
_entity_poly.pdbx_seq_one_letter_code
_entity_poly.pdbx_strand_id
1 'polypeptide(L)'
;MRQSFKVSFYLRSNYENKEGKSPVMLRIFLGGAMSNLGSTKIFVDKSQWNNNTSRQKGRSSEALAVNASLDAISTNLHNIYRKYEDDESISLDKLRAAYLGQAKEYTSFLPVFDKFIDDIRQRVGHTISKDSLQKYSVLRKHFANFLLHKYKRKDLGLTEFTPAIVQDFELYLTTIAACAYNTAVKKMKTLKTITLYALKRGYLLQDPFLDHHFHLNPVDRGFLTDEEILCIANKKIEIPRLELVRDLFIFSCFTGLAYIDVANLRREHLVMMDGKAWIMTRRQKTNIESNVLLLDIPKTIIAKYCDNPNYPSRDGKLFPILSNQKMNAYLKEIADICGIKKNLTFHLARHT
;
A
#
# COMPACT_ATOMS: atom_id res chain seq x y z
N MET A 1 16.86 28.98 13.64
CA MET A 1 17.10 30.40 13.20
C MET A 1 16.12 30.70 12.08
N ARG A 2 15.37 31.82 12.15
CA ARG A 2 14.51 32.26 11.05
C ARG A 2 15.36 32.61 9.82
N GLN A 3 15.07 32.03 8.68
CA GLN A 3 15.76 32.34 7.44
C GLN A 3 15.24 33.65 6.86
N SER A 4 16.13 34.52 6.35
CA SER A 4 15.72 35.78 5.71
C SER A 4 15.00 35.47 4.39
N PHE A 5 13.79 36.04 4.22
CA PHE A 5 13.01 35.92 2.99
C PHE A 5 12.90 37.28 2.30
N LYS A 6 13.13 37.30 0.96
CA LYS A 6 13.07 38.52 0.15
C LYS A 6 12.43 38.26 -1.21
N VAL A 7 11.55 39.15 -1.62
CA VAL A 7 10.95 39.17 -2.97
C VAL A 7 11.65 40.29 -3.79
N SER A 8 11.97 40.00 -5.03
CA SER A 8 12.62 40.97 -5.91
C SER A 8 12.07 40.91 -7.34
N PHE A 9 11.92 42.06 -7.95
CA PHE A 9 11.52 42.18 -9.34
C PHE A 9 12.67 42.73 -10.18
N TYR A 10 12.75 42.31 -11.44
CA TYR A 10 13.72 42.85 -12.41
C TYR A 10 13.13 42.84 -13.81
N LEU A 11 13.59 43.75 -14.66
CA LEU A 11 13.14 43.85 -16.04
C LEU A 11 13.95 42.90 -16.92
N ARG A 12 13.30 42.11 -17.78
CA ARG A 12 13.98 41.30 -18.79
C ARG A 12 14.37 42.16 -19.98
N SER A 13 15.58 42.74 -19.96
CA SER A 13 16.04 43.73 -20.93
C SER A 13 16.32 43.21 -22.35
N ASN A 14 16.43 41.89 -22.53
CA ASN A 14 16.72 41.26 -23.84
C ASN A 14 15.45 40.78 -24.58
N TYR A 15 14.26 41.20 -24.15
CA TYR A 15 13.01 40.89 -24.80
C TYR A 15 12.04 42.07 -24.70
N GLU A 16 11.38 42.39 -25.80
CA GLU A 16 10.30 43.38 -25.89
C GLU A 16 9.10 42.75 -26.61
N ASN A 17 7.91 43.14 -26.17
CA ASN A 17 6.69 42.74 -26.84
C ASN A 17 6.45 43.65 -28.09
N LYS A 18 5.35 43.44 -28.82
CA LYS A 18 5.00 44.23 -30.01
C LYS A 18 4.79 45.71 -29.72
N GLU A 19 4.63 46.13 -28.48
CA GLU A 19 4.44 47.50 -28.01
C GLU A 19 5.73 48.13 -27.49
N GLY A 20 6.89 47.48 -27.64
CA GLY A 20 8.18 47.95 -27.15
C GLY A 20 8.37 47.82 -25.62
N LYS A 21 7.49 47.11 -24.93
CA LYS A 21 7.55 46.92 -23.47
C LYS A 21 8.24 45.61 -23.11
N SER A 22 9.01 45.63 -22.03
CA SER A 22 9.71 44.44 -21.49
C SER A 22 8.95 43.82 -20.30
N PRO A 23 8.94 42.49 -20.16
CA PRO A 23 8.28 41.84 -19.04
C PRO A 23 9.06 42.02 -17.73
N VAL A 24 8.32 42.27 -16.66
CA VAL A 24 8.85 42.25 -15.30
C VAL A 24 8.93 40.81 -14.81
N MET A 25 10.12 40.40 -14.40
CA MET A 25 10.43 39.08 -13.88
C MET A 25 10.43 39.09 -12.36
N LEU A 26 10.08 37.93 -11.76
CA LEU A 26 9.97 37.72 -10.34
C LEU A 26 10.98 36.69 -9.85
N ARG A 27 11.65 36.99 -8.75
CA ARG A 27 12.55 36.08 -8.05
C ARG A 27 12.38 36.19 -6.53
N ILE A 28 12.63 35.10 -5.84
CA ILE A 28 12.62 35.06 -4.37
C ILE A 28 13.96 34.57 -3.84
N PHE A 29 14.27 35.01 -2.62
CA PHE A 29 15.47 34.62 -1.88
C PHE A 29 15.07 34.05 -0.54
N LEU A 30 15.74 33.00 -0.11
CA LEU A 30 15.58 32.37 1.20
C LEU A 30 16.95 31.95 1.73
N GLY A 31 17.37 32.49 2.88
CA GLY A 31 18.65 32.15 3.48
C GLY A 31 19.87 32.40 2.56
N GLY A 32 19.78 33.37 1.64
CA GLY A 32 20.83 33.69 0.66
C GLY A 32 20.74 32.93 -0.68
N ALA A 33 20.01 31.81 -0.72
CA ALA A 33 19.72 31.09 -1.97
C ALA A 33 18.61 31.81 -2.78
N MET A 34 18.59 31.63 -4.13
CA MET A 34 17.68 32.32 -5.02
C MET A 34 16.94 31.34 -5.94
N SER A 35 15.65 31.61 -6.18
CA SER A 35 14.82 30.90 -7.17
C SER A 35 14.09 31.92 -8.08
N ASN A 36 14.11 31.67 -9.39
CA ASN A 36 13.40 32.47 -10.38
C ASN A 36 11.97 31.89 -10.56
N LEU A 37 10.95 32.72 -10.37
CA LEU A 37 9.54 32.35 -10.48
C LEU A 37 8.95 32.64 -11.87
N GLY A 38 9.73 33.28 -12.75
CA GLY A 38 9.31 33.58 -14.12
C GLY A 38 8.74 35.00 -14.29
N SER A 39 7.94 35.19 -15.34
CA SER A 39 7.33 36.48 -15.66
C SER A 39 6.09 36.74 -14.80
N THR A 40 5.96 37.97 -14.30
CA THR A 40 4.74 38.47 -13.63
C THR A 40 3.58 38.72 -14.60
N LYS A 41 3.81 38.61 -15.90
CA LYS A 41 2.91 39.04 -16.99
C LYS A 41 2.62 40.56 -17.02
N ILE A 42 3.35 41.34 -16.25
CA ILE A 42 3.33 42.80 -16.26
C ILE A 42 4.45 43.26 -17.20
N PHE A 43 4.16 44.20 -18.09
CA PHE A 43 5.08 44.74 -19.07
C PHE A 43 5.29 46.24 -18.82
N VAL A 44 6.53 46.68 -18.86
CA VAL A 44 6.92 48.09 -18.59
C VAL A 44 7.92 48.54 -19.62
N ASP A 45 7.87 49.83 -20.00
CA ASP A 45 8.90 50.47 -20.83
C ASP A 45 10.23 50.51 -20.06
N LYS A 46 11.33 50.16 -20.73
CA LYS A 46 12.67 50.16 -20.12
C LYS A 46 13.06 51.52 -19.56
N SER A 47 12.71 52.61 -20.22
CA SER A 47 13.01 53.98 -19.78
C SER A 47 12.28 54.33 -18.46
N GLN A 48 11.13 53.74 -18.26
CA GLN A 48 10.28 53.97 -17.10
C GLN A 48 10.60 53.05 -15.92
N TRP A 49 11.52 52.09 -16.06
CA TRP A 49 11.87 51.18 -14.97
C TRP A 49 12.98 51.75 -14.07
N ASN A 50 12.81 51.59 -12.76
CA ASN A 50 13.84 51.92 -11.77
C ASN A 50 14.42 50.66 -11.18
N ASN A 51 15.67 50.32 -11.53
CA ASN A 51 16.35 49.10 -11.07
C ASN A 51 16.61 49.12 -9.55
N ASN A 52 16.83 50.27 -8.93
CA ASN A 52 17.13 50.35 -7.50
C ASN A 52 15.91 50.08 -6.64
N THR A 53 14.74 50.61 -7.03
CA THR A 53 13.49 50.39 -6.31
C THR A 53 12.71 49.16 -6.81
N SER A 54 13.08 48.61 -7.97
CA SER A 54 12.35 47.56 -8.69
C SER A 54 10.88 47.94 -8.92
N ARG A 55 10.64 49.19 -9.36
CA ARG A 55 9.29 49.74 -9.61
C ARG A 55 9.32 50.62 -10.86
N GLN A 56 8.13 50.87 -11.42
CA GLN A 56 7.95 51.83 -12.49
C GLN A 56 8.05 53.25 -11.94
N LYS A 57 8.79 54.11 -12.65
CA LYS A 57 8.98 55.54 -12.34
C LYS A 57 7.70 56.35 -12.59
N GLY A 58 7.57 57.48 -11.87
CA GLY A 58 6.48 58.43 -12.07
C GLY A 58 5.24 58.16 -11.19
N ARG A 59 4.23 59.02 -11.36
CA ARG A 59 2.96 58.99 -10.63
C ARG A 59 1.74 58.94 -11.57
N SER A 60 1.94 58.51 -12.82
CA SER A 60 0.82 58.31 -13.74
C SER A 60 -0.09 57.19 -13.24
N SER A 61 -1.34 57.17 -13.65
CA SER A 61 -2.27 56.12 -13.30
C SER A 61 -1.77 54.73 -13.70
N GLU A 62 -1.06 54.61 -14.83
CA GLU A 62 -0.43 53.37 -15.27
C GLU A 62 0.71 52.95 -14.33
N ALA A 63 1.60 53.88 -13.94
CA ALA A 63 2.68 53.57 -13.00
C ALA A 63 2.16 53.13 -11.62
N LEU A 64 1.10 53.78 -11.13
CA LEU A 64 0.46 53.43 -9.88
C LEU A 64 -0.17 52.05 -9.97
N ALA A 65 -0.89 51.69 -11.04
CA ALA A 65 -1.50 50.40 -11.25
C ALA A 65 -0.46 49.28 -11.35
N VAL A 66 0.63 49.49 -12.10
CA VAL A 66 1.73 48.53 -12.20
C VAL A 66 2.37 48.29 -10.83
N ASN A 67 2.69 49.34 -10.10
CA ASN A 67 3.34 49.25 -8.80
C ASN A 67 2.43 48.58 -7.76
N ALA A 68 1.12 48.87 -7.75
CA ALA A 68 0.14 48.21 -6.91
C ALA A 68 0.04 46.69 -7.20
N SER A 69 0.09 46.31 -8.49
CA SER A 69 0.11 44.91 -8.89
C SER A 69 1.36 44.18 -8.41
N LEU A 70 2.54 44.81 -8.48
CA LEU A 70 3.80 44.27 -7.96
C LEU A 70 3.78 44.14 -6.43
N ASP A 71 3.16 45.11 -5.74
CA ASP A 71 3.00 45.08 -4.29
C ASP A 71 2.02 43.96 -3.85
N ALA A 72 0.95 43.74 -4.59
CA ALA A 72 0.05 42.62 -4.37
C ALA A 72 0.74 41.24 -4.51
N ILE A 73 1.58 41.07 -5.55
CA ILE A 73 2.42 39.88 -5.73
C ILE A 73 3.37 39.69 -4.56
N SER A 74 4.05 40.74 -4.14
CA SER A 74 4.98 40.72 -3.00
C SER A 74 4.28 40.34 -1.71
N THR A 75 3.11 40.93 -1.44
CA THR A 75 2.30 40.66 -0.25
C THR A 75 1.82 39.19 -0.24
N ASN A 76 1.36 38.68 -1.38
CA ASN A 76 0.97 37.27 -1.50
C ASN A 76 2.13 36.33 -1.17
N LEU A 77 3.32 36.57 -1.71
CA LEU A 77 4.51 35.77 -1.42
C LEU A 77 4.94 35.83 0.05
N HIS A 78 4.85 36.98 0.69
CA HIS A 78 5.10 37.12 2.14
C HIS A 78 4.06 36.36 2.97
N ASN A 79 2.79 36.39 2.56
CA ASN A 79 1.73 35.62 3.22
C ASN A 79 1.96 34.09 3.06
N ILE A 80 2.42 33.64 1.89
CA ILE A 80 2.83 32.24 1.69
C ILE A 80 4.02 31.91 2.58
N TYR A 81 5.05 32.75 2.63
CA TYR A 81 6.22 32.53 3.51
C TYR A 81 5.81 32.41 4.97
N ARG A 82 4.94 33.29 5.50
CA ARG A 82 4.47 33.25 6.89
C ARG A 82 3.77 31.95 7.26
N LYS A 83 3.07 31.30 6.30
CA LYS A 83 2.44 29.99 6.57
C LYS A 83 3.46 28.88 6.81
N TYR A 84 4.68 29.04 6.36
CA TYR A 84 5.75 28.05 6.41
C TYR A 84 6.96 28.49 7.23
N GLU A 85 6.97 29.70 7.83
CA GLU A 85 8.16 30.26 8.50
C GLU A 85 8.61 29.45 9.74
N ASP A 86 7.68 28.73 10.39
CA ASP A 86 7.96 27.85 11.52
C ASP A 86 8.21 26.38 11.11
N ASP A 87 8.18 26.09 9.81
CA ASP A 87 8.41 24.75 9.25
C ASP A 87 9.92 24.57 8.97
N GLU A 88 10.56 23.68 9.71
CA GLU A 88 11.99 23.35 9.52
C GLU A 88 12.33 22.85 8.11
N SER A 89 11.34 22.41 7.34
CA SER A 89 11.48 21.94 5.97
C SER A 89 11.20 23.01 4.91
N ILE A 90 11.16 24.30 5.28
CA ILE A 90 10.93 25.39 4.33
C ILE A 90 12.04 25.45 3.28
N SER A 91 11.66 25.52 2.02
CA SER A 91 12.58 25.60 0.87
C SER A 91 12.04 26.52 -0.22
N LEU A 92 12.94 27.00 -1.11
CA LEU A 92 12.56 27.79 -2.27
C LEU A 92 11.59 27.06 -3.20
N ASP A 93 11.77 25.74 -3.39
CA ASP A 93 10.87 24.94 -4.22
C ASP A 93 9.47 24.84 -3.62
N LYS A 94 9.36 24.73 -2.30
CA LYS A 94 8.09 24.71 -1.59
C LYS A 94 7.34 26.04 -1.73
N LEU A 95 8.04 27.15 -1.56
CA LEU A 95 7.48 28.49 -1.74
C LEU A 95 7.07 28.75 -3.20
N ARG A 96 7.90 28.33 -4.15
CA ARG A 96 7.60 28.41 -5.58
C ARG A 96 6.33 27.59 -5.94
N ALA A 97 6.25 26.34 -5.48
CA ALA A 97 5.10 25.48 -5.72
C ALA A 97 3.81 26.07 -5.14
N ALA A 98 3.88 26.64 -3.93
CA ALA A 98 2.75 27.29 -3.29
C ALA A 98 2.29 28.54 -4.05
N TYR A 99 3.24 29.37 -4.54
CA TYR A 99 2.92 30.58 -5.31
C TYR A 99 2.29 30.27 -6.68
N LEU A 100 2.81 29.24 -7.37
CA LEU A 100 2.30 28.81 -8.69
C LEU A 100 1.01 27.99 -8.61
N GLY A 101 0.44 27.80 -7.42
CA GLY A 101 -0.72 26.92 -7.22
C GLY A 101 -0.39 25.44 -7.44
N GLN A 102 0.89 25.09 -7.46
CA GLN A 102 1.42 23.74 -7.59
C GLN A 102 1.82 23.17 -6.22
N ALA A 103 1.36 23.80 -5.12
CA ALA A 103 1.59 23.31 -3.79
C ALA A 103 1.02 21.89 -3.72
N LYS A 104 1.88 20.90 -3.50
CA LYS A 104 1.44 19.52 -3.33
C LYS A 104 0.56 19.47 -2.09
N GLU A 105 -0.57 18.81 -2.20
CA GLU A 105 -1.50 18.56 -1.09
C GLU A 105 -0.78 17.94 0.11
N TYR A 106 0.30 17.20 -0.17
CA TYR A 106 1.12 16.55 0.83
C TYR A 106 2.60 16.93 0.68
N THR A 107 3.24 17.23 1.80
CA THR A 107 4.69 17.54 1.87
C THR A 107 5.51 16.40 2.44
N SER A 108 4.86 15.42 3.10
CA SER A 108 5.48 14.26 3.72
C SER A 108 4.79 12.96 3.34
N PHE A 109 5.45 11.82 3.58
CA PHE A 109 5.06 10.52 3.03
C PHE A 109 3.96 9.82 3.82
N LEU A 110 3.95 9.90 5.15
CA LEU A 110 2.95 9.19 5.95
C LEU A 110 1.51 9.66 5.68
N PRO A 111 1.21 10.96 5.51
CA PRO A 111 -0.12 11.40 5.09
C PRO A 111 -0.53 10.88 3.71
N VAL A 112 0.40 10.75 2.75
CA VAL A 112 0.14 10.11 1.44
C VAL A 112 -0.19 8.62 1.63
N PHE A 113 0.53 7.96 2.52
CA PHE A 113 0.26 6.57 2.87
C PHE A 113 -1.13 6.42 3.53
N ASP A 114 -1.48 7.29 4.46
CA ASP A 114 -2.78 7.29 5.13
C ASP A 114 -3.91 7.54 4.12
N LYS A 115 -3.74 8.50 3.19
CA LYS A 115 -4.67 8.73 2.08
C LYS A 115 -4.85 7.50 1.19
N PHE A 116 -3.75 6.80 0.86
CA PHE A 116 -3.82 5.55 0.12
C PHE A 116 -4.64 4.49 0.87
N ILE A 117 -4.42 4.34 2.19
CA ILE A 117 -5.17 3.40 3.03
C ILE A 117 -6.67 3.75 3.03
N ASP A 118 -7.02 5.04 3.10
CA ASP A 118 -8.41 5.49 3.07
C ASP A 118 -9.09 5.21 1.72
N ASP A 119 -8.38 5.44 0.61
CA ASP A 119 -8.86 5.08 -0.74
C ASP A 119 -9.08 3.55 -0.87
N ILE A 120 -8.20 2.73 -0.27
CA ILE A 120 -8.37 1.27 -0.22
C ILE A 120 -9.54 0.86 0.68
N ARG A 121 -9.72 1.53 1.82
CA ARG A 121 -10.83 1.25 2.77
C ARG A 121 -12.20 1.40 2.12
N GLN A 122 -12.38 2.41 1.27
CA GLN A 122 -13.62 2.63 0.51
C GLN A 122 -13.95 1.48 -0.46
N ARG A 123 -12.92 0.69 -0.87
CA ARG A 123 -13.09 -0.44 -1.80
C ARG A 123 -13.26 -1.79 -1.10
N VAL A 124 -13.19 -1.82 0.23
CA VAL A 124 -13.37 -3.05 1.00
C VAL A 124 -14.80 -3.56 0.86
N GLY A 125 -14.96 -4.85 0.55
CA GLY A 125 -16.25 -5.47 0.28
C GLY A 125 -16.70 -5.40 -1.19
N HIS A 126 -16.06 -4.55 -2.02
CA HIS A 126 -16.34 -4.48 -3.46
C HIS A 126 -15.21 -5.15 -4.28
N THR A 127 -14.02 -4.58 -4.23
CA THR A 127 -12.87 -5.07 -5.01
C THR A 127 -11.67 -5.49 -4.17
N ILE A 128 -11.69 -5.18 -2.87
CA ILE A 128 -10.59 -5.41 -1.94
C ILE A 128 -11.08 -6.17 -0.70
N SER A 129 -10.30 -7.17 -0.26
CA SER A 129 -10.60 -7.89 0.98
C SER A 129 -10.13 -7.11 2.22
N LYS A 130 -10.74 -7.38 3.38
CA LYS A 130 -10.32 -6.84 4.69
C LYS A 130 -8.85 -7.17 5.00
N ASP A 131 -8.39 -8.38 4.66
CA ASP A 131 -7.00 -8.80 4.86
C ASP A 131 -6.03 -7.98 4.01
N SER A 132 -6.46 -7.58 2.80
CA SER A 132 -5.67 -6.70 1.95
C SER A 132 -5.52 -5.29 2.53
N LEU A 133 -6.56 -4.73 3.17
CA LEU A 133 -6.46 -3.48 3.91
C LEU A 133 -5.53 -3.61 5.12
N GLN A 134 -5.66 -4.70 5.88
CA GLN A 134 -4.84 -4.97 7.06
C GLN A 134 -3.34 -4.95 6.75
N LYS A 135 -2.92 -5.55 5.64
CA LYS A 135 -1.49 -5.58 5.26
C LYS A 135 -0.91 -4.16 5.05
N TYR A 136 -1.68 -3.21 4.50
CA TYR A 136 -1.24 -1.83 4.33
C TYR A 136 -1.13 -1.11 5.68
N SER A 137 -2.10 -1.30 6.56
CA SER A 137 -2.08 -0.72 7.92
C SER A 137 -0.89 -1.24 8.75
N VAL A 138 -0.58 -2.53 8.65
CA VAL A 138 0.59 -3.14 9.31
C VAL A 138 1.88 -2.57 8.73
N LEU A 139 1.98 -2.45 7.40
CA LEU A 139 3.17 -1.87 6.76
C LEU A 139 3.39 -0.41 7.16
N ARG A 140 2.32 0.37 7.21
CA ARG A 140 2.36 1.77 7.67
C ARG A 140 2.97 1.91 9.06
N LYS A 141 2.59 1.00 10.00
CA LYS A 141 3.17 0.96 11.35
C LYS A 141 4.67 0.62 11.33
N HIS A 142 5.06 -0.38 10.53
CA HIS A 142 6.49 -0.71 10.37
C HIS A 142 7.28 0.45 9.82
N PHE A 143 6.76 1.17 8.84
CA PHE A 143 7.45 2.31 8.24
C PHE A 143 7.59 3.47 9.23
N ALA A 144 6.54 3.81 9.98
CA ALA A 144 6.61 4.82 11.02
C ALA A 144 7.63 4.47 12.12
N ASN A 145 7.64 3.19 12.57
CA ASN A 145 8.61 2.71 13.55
C ASN A 145 10.06 2.75 13.01
N PHE A 146 10.25 2.44 11.75
CA PHE A 146 11.53 2.58 11.07
C PHE A 146 12.05 4.01 11.09
N LEU A 147 11.21 4.99 10.71
CA LEU A 147 11.59 6.40 10.73
C LEU A 147 11.99 6.86 12.13
N LEU A 148 11.21 6.46 13.14
CA LEU A 148 11.52 6.77 14.53
C LEU A 148 12.81 6.08 15.00
N HIS A 149 13.02 4.82 14.64
CA HIS A 149 14.19 4.05 15.06
C HIS A 149 15.47 4.61 14.45
N LYS A 150 15.51 4.76 13.12
CA LYS A 150 16.74 5.11 12.40
C LYS A 150 16.99 6.61 12.34
N TYR A 151 15.97 7.41 12.05
CA TYR A 151 16.11 8.83 11.79
C TYR A 151 15.64 9.72 12.95
N LYS A 152 15.05 9.15 14.03
CA LYS A 152 14.46 9.88 15.16
C LYS A 152 13.41 10.90 14.72
N ARG A 153 12.71 10.63 13.62
CA ARG A 153 11.71 11.51 13.00
C ARG A 153 10.35 10.81 12.98
N LYS A 154 9.28 11.60 13.08
CA LYS A 154 7.90 11.10 13.01
C LYS A 154 7.44 10.85 11.57
N ASP A 155 8.04 11.52 10.60
CA ASP A 155 7.68 11.43 9.17
C ASP A 155 8.89 11.75 8.28
N LEU A 156 8.76 11.51 6.97
CA LEU A 156 9.77 11.73 5.95
C LEU A 156 9.22 12.66 4.87
N GLY A 157 9.99 13.70 4.51
CA GLY A 157 9.65 14.58 3.39
C GLY A 157 9.57 13.81 2.07
N LEU A 158 8.61 14.15 1.22
CA LEU A 158 8.45 13.47 -0.09
C LEU A 158 9.68 13.61 -0.99
N THR A 159 10.41 14.72 -0.88
CA THR A 159 11.66 14.96 -1.62
C THR A 159 12.83 14.16 -1.07
N GLU A 160 12.75 13.71 0.17
CA GLU A 160 13.78 12.90 0.84
C GLU A 160 13.60 11.40 0.60
N PHE A 161 12.49 10.98 -0.02
CA PHE A 161 12.20 9.57 -0.27
C PHE A 161 13.03 9.05 -1.45
N THR A 162 14.25 8.63 -1.14
CA THR A 162 15.27 8.18 -2.09
C THR A 162 15.44 6.66 -2.08
N PRO A 163 16.17 6.05 -3.05
CA PRO A 163 16.52 4.63 -3.00
C PRO A 163 17.25 4.21 -1.72
N ALA A 164 18.04 5.10 -1.10
CA ALA A 164 18.71 4.83 0.18
C ALA A 164 17.69 4.54 1.31
N ILE A 165 16.57 5.28 1.37
CA ILE A 165 15.49 5.02 2.32
C ILE A 165 14.86 3.64 2.11
N VAL A 166 14.73 3.21 0.85
CA VAL A 166 14.20 1.87 0.50
C VAL A 166 15.13 0.77 1.04
N GLN A 167 16.44 0.90 0.80
CA GLN A 167 17.45 -0.05 1.28
C GLN A 167 17.49 -0.08 2.82
N ASP A 168 17.47 1.07 3.45
CA ASP A 168 17.47 1.21 4.91
C ASP A 168 16.22 0.58 5.55
N PHE A 169 15.06 0.72 4.92
CA PHE A 169 13.83 0.10 5.39
C PHE A 169 13.85 -1.43 5.24
N GLU A 170 14.42 -1.95 4.15
CA GLU A 170 14.60 -3.38 3.96
C GLU A 170 15.53 -3.97 5.04
N LEU A 171 16.65 -3.30 5.32
CA LEU A 171 17.56 -3.69 6.39
C LEU A 171 16.85 -3.67 7.76
N TYR A 172 16.08 -2.61 8.05
CA TYR A 172 15.28 -2.52 9.27
C TYR A 172 14.28 -3.67 9.40
N LEU A 173 13.60 -4.06 8.32
CA LEU A 173 12.62 -5.14 8.36
C LEU A 173 13.27 -6.48 8.72
N THR A 174 14.46 -6.74 8.23
CA THR A 174 15.17 -8.01 8.45
C THR A 174 15.90 -8.07 9.79
N THR A 175 16.53 -6.96 10.21
CA THR A 175 17.39 -6.93 11.40
C THR A 175 16.63 -6.52 12.66
N ILE A 176 15.88 -5.44 12.63
CA ILE A 176 15.23 -4.87 13.83
C ILE A 176 13.80 -5.39 13.99
N ALA A 177 13.01 -5.41 12.90
CA ALA A 177 11.65 -5.94 12.94
C ALA A 177 11.61 -7.48 12.86
N ALA A 178 12.77 -8.14 12.76
CA ALA A 178 12.95 -9.59 12.75
C ALA A 178 12.01 -10.34 11.78
N CYS A 179 11.69 -9.72 10.65
CA CYS A 179 10.87 -10.34 9.61
C CYS A 179 11.68 -11.43 8.89
N ALA A 180 11.09 -12.61 8.69
CA ALA A 180 11.63 -13.58 7.76
C ALA A 180 11.79 -12.96 6.36
N TYR A 181 12.84 -13.34 5.63
CA TYR A 181 13.24 -12.75 4.36
C TYR A 181 12.06 -12.56 3.37
N ASN A 182 11.33 -13.62 3.07
CA ASN A 182 10.18 -13.53 2.15
C ASN A 182 9.06 -12.61 2.67
N THR A 183 8.95 -12.44 3.98
CA THR A 183 7.98 -11.50 4.59
C THR A 183 8.46 -10.05 4.38
N ALA A 184 9.74 -9.78 4.56
CA ALA A 184 10.34 -8.48 4.27
C ALA A 184 10.15 -8.11 2.79
N VAL A 185 10.50 -9.01 1.86
CA VAL A 185 10.30 -8.80 0.42
C VAL A 185 8.84 -8.51 0.07
N LYS A 186 7.86 -9.22 0.67
CA LYS A 186 6.43 -8.95 0.46
C LYS A 186 6.03 -7.57 0.99
N LYS A 187 6.59 -7.13 2.13
CA LYS A 187 6.37 -5.79 2.66
C LYS A 187 6.98 -4.73 1.74
N MET A 188 8.18 -4.95 1.20
CA MET A 188 8.82 -4.07 0.23
C MET A 188 8.01 -3.94 -1.07
N LYS A 189 7.50 -5.05 -1.63
CA LYS A 189 6.56 -5.02 -2.77
C LYS A 189 5.29 -4.22 -2.46
N THR A 190 4.80 -4.30 -1.24
CA THR A 190 3.63 -3.52 -0.81
C THR A 190 3.97 -2.03 -0.69
N LEU A 191 5.16 -1.67 -0.18
CA LEU A 191 5.64 -0.28 -0.16
C LEU A 191 5.78 0.29 -1.58
N LYS A 192 6.33 -0.49 -2.51
CA LYS A 192 6.41 -0.09 -3.94
C LYS A 192 5.03 0.26 -4.52
N THR A 193 3.98 -0.46 -4.14
CA THR A 193 2.61 -0.13 -4.58
C THR A 193 2.19 1.28 -4.13
N ILE A 194 2.59 1.69 -2.92
CA ILE A 194 2.25 3.00 -2.36
C ILE A 194 3.09 4.10 -2.98
N THR A 195 4.39 3.86 -3.22
CA THR A 195 5.24 4.83 -3.93
C THR A 195 4.79 5.05 -5.37
N LEU A 196 4.34 3.99 -6.06
CA LEU A 196 3.74 4.11 -7.40
C LEU A 196 2.43 4.91 -7.39
N TYR A 197 1.60 4.74 -6.34
CA TYR A 197 0.42 5.59 -6.16
C TYR A 197 0.82 7.07 -5.97
N ALA A 198 1.84 7.34 -5.16
CA ALA A 198 2.36 8.68 -4.93
C ALA A 198 2.95 9.30 -6.21
N LEU A 199 3.67 8.52 -7.02
CA LEU A 199 4.19 8.94 -8.34
C LEU A 199 3.06 9.29 -9.31
N LYS A 200 2.07 8.42 -9.47
CA LYS A 200 0.93 8.65 -10.38
C LYS A 200 0.12 9.90 -10.02
N ARG A 201 0.15 10.32 -8.76
CA ARG A 201 -0.50 11.55 -8.28
C ARG A 201 0.43 12.77 -8.24
N GLY A 202 1.67 12.62 -8.69
CA GLY A 202 2.68 13.69 -8.70
C GLY A 202 3.20 14.09 -7.32
N TYR A 203 2.93 13.29 -6.27
CA TYR A 203 3.46 13.54 -4.92
C TYR A 203 4.96 13.20 -4.86
N LEU A 204 5.40 12.12 -5.50
CA LEU A 204 6.80 11.81 -5.74
C LEU A 204 7.19 12.19 -7.17
N LEU A 205 8.44 12.61 -7.37
CA LEU A 205 8.98 12.99 -8.68
C LEU A 205 9.71 11.83 -9.37
N GLN A 206 10.30 10.92 -8.60
CA GLN A 206 11.10 9.79 -9.08
C GLN A 206 10.69 8.52 -8.36
N ASP A 207 10.85 7.37 -9.04
CA ASP A 207 10.60 6.05 -8.42
C ASP A 207 11.79 5.68 -7.52
N PRO A 208 11.60 5.62 -6.19
CA PRO A 208 12.67 5.21 -5.28
C PRO A 208 13.01 3.72 -5.38
N PHE A 209 12.23 2.94 -6.14
CA PHE A 209 12.44 1.51 -6.39
C PHE A 209 13.00 1.22 -7.79
N LEU A 210 13.51 2.22 -8.52
CA LEU A 210 13.92 2.06 -9.93
C LEU A 210 14.88 0.86 -10.10
N ASP A 211 15.91 0.77 -9.25
CA ASP A 211 16.94 -0.27 -9.31
C ASP A 211 16.75 -1.38 -8.28
N HIS A 212 15.56 -1.44 -7.63
CA HIS A 212 15.32 -2.42 -6.59
C HIS A 212 14.69 -3.70 -7.16
N HIS A 213 15.42 -4.81 -7.09
CA HIS A 213 14.98 -6.12 -7.55
C HIS A 213 14.45 -6.97 -6.39
N PHE A 214 13.27 -7.56 -6.60
CA PHE A 214 12.63 -8.42 -5.61
C PHE A 214 12.94 -9.89 -5.90
N HIS A 215 13.65 -10.53 -5.01
CA HIS A 215 13.85 -11.97 -5.07
C HIS A 215 13.07 -12.65 -3.93
N LEU A 216 12.37 -13.74 -4.22
CA LEU A 216 11.70 -14.57 -3.22
C LEU A 216 12.42 -15.91 -3.17
N ASN A 217 12.84 -16.31 -1.98
CA ASN A 217 13.38 -17.64 -1.78
C ASN A 217 12.27 -18.67 -1.96
N PRO A 218 12.49 -19.74 -2.72
CA PRO A 218 11.55 -20.83 -2.81
C PRO A 218 11.32 -21.45 -1.42
N VAL A 219 10.08 -21.81 -1.14
CA VAL A 219 9.71 -22.45 0.12
C VAL A 219 9.16 -23.81 -0.24
N ASP A 220 9.91 -24.85 0.07
CA ASP A 220 9.39 -26.21 0.03
C ASP A 220 8.46 -26.39 1.23
N ARG A 221 7.24 -26.78 0.96
CA ARG A 221 6.22 -27.05 1.99
C ARG A 221 6.04 -28.54 2.24
N GLY A 222 6.68 -29.36 1.43
CA GLY A 222 6.48 -30.80 1.42
C GLY A 222 5.07 -31.22 1.04
N PHE A 223 4.81 -32.50 1.17
CA PHE A 223 3.52 -33.17 0.99
C PHE A 223 3.49 -34.39 1.91
N LEU A 224 2.33 -35.01 2.07
CA LEU A 224 2.18 -36.29 2.78
C LEU A 224 2.32 -37.45 1.80
N THR A 225 2.97 -38.52 2.23
CA THR A 225 2.98 -39.78 1.48
C THR A 225 1.64 -40.49 1.64
N ASP A 226 1.36 -41.47 0.78
CA ASP A 226 0.13 -42.28 0.89
C ASP A 226 0.02 -42.99 2.23
N GLU A 227 1.15 -43.48 2.77
CA GLU A 227 1.22 -44.11 4.10
C GLU A 227 0.84 -43.14 5.23
N GLU A 228 1.33 -41.91 5.17
CA GLU A 228 1.00 -40.85 6.13
C GLU A 228 -0.49 -40.46 6.05
N ILE A 229 -1.05 -40.36 4.83
CA ILE A 229 -2.47 -40.06 4.60
C ILE A 229 -3.32 -41.19 5.20
N LEU A 230 -2.97 -42.44 4.88
CA LEU A 230 -3.68 -43.62 5.41
C LEU A 230 -3.56 -43.73 6.93
N CYS A 231 -2.40 -43.42 7.49
CA CYS A 231 -2.21 -43.37 8.95
C CYS A 231 -3.16 -42.36 9.60
N ILE A 232 -3.28 -41.17 9.05
CA ILE A 232 -4.20 -40.13 9.54
C ILE A 232 -5.65 -40.56 9.35
N ALA A 233 -6.01 -41.05 8.16
CA ALA A 233 -7.38 -41.42 7.83
C ALA A 233 -7.92 -42.57 8.72
N ASN A 234 -7.08 -43.57 8.98
CA ASN A 234 -7.48 -44.78 9.74
C ASN A 234 -7.29 -44.63 11.25
N LYS A 235 -6.70 -43.53 11.72
CA LYS A 235 -6.47 -43.32 13.15
C LYS A 235 -7.81 -43.22 13.89
N LYS A 236 -8.05 -44.08 14.84
CA LYS A 236 -9.19 -43.97 15.75
C LYS A 236 -8.97 -42.80 16.68
N ILE A 237 -9.81 -41.77 16.55
CA ILE A 237 -9.81 -40.56 17.37
C ILE A 237 -11.16 -40.44 18.05
N GLU A 238 -11.17 -40.54 19.39
CA GLU A 238 -12.41 -40.51 20.19
C GLU A 238 -12.85 -39.07 20.53
N ILE A 239 -11.98 -38.09 20.28
CA ILE A 239 -12.24 -36.69 20.57
C ILE A 239 -12.95 -36.03 19.36
N PRO A 240 -14.27 -35.67 19.45
CA PRO A 240 -15.05 -35.25 18.29
C PRO A 240 -14.48 -34.07 17.53
N ARG A 241 -13.84 -33.09 18.24
CA ARG A 241 -13.21 -31.94 17.61
C ARG A 241 -12.01 -32.31 16.73
N LEU A 242 -11.23 -33.30 17.14
CA LEU A 242 -10.07 -33.78 16.38
C LEU A 242 -10.50 -34.69 15.24
N GLU A 243 -11.52 -35.53 15.46
CA GLU A 243 -12.11 -36.35 14.40
C GLU A 243 -12.63 -35.51 13.26
N LEU A 244 -13.40 -34.46 13.55
CA LEU A 244 -13.88 -33.51 12.55
C LEU A 244 -12.72 -32.87 11.75
N VAL A 245 -11.68 -32.41 12.43
CA VAL A 245 -10.53 -31.77 11.78
C VAL A 245 -9.75 -32.74 10.91
N ARG A 246 -9.55 -33.97 11.37
CA ARG A 246 -8.97 -35.08 10.58
C ARG A 246 -9.75 -35.28 9.29
N ASP A 247 -11.06 -35.46 9.40
CA ASP A 247 -11.93 -35.78 8.26
C ASP A 247 -11.94 -34.65 7.24
N LEU A 248 -12.03 -33.38 7.69
CA LEU A 248 -11.97 -32.22 6.80
C LEU A 248 -10.59 -32.01 6.15
N PHE A 249 -9.52 -32.37 6.85
CA PHE A 249 -8.18 -32.37 6.30
C PHE A 249 -8.01 -33.43 5.20
N ILE A 250 -8.46 -34.69 5.48
CA ILE A 250 -8.47 -35.79 4.49
C ILE A 250 -9.36 -35.41 3.29
N PHE A 251 -10.54 -34.82 3.54
CA PHE A 251 -11.39 -34.31 2.46
C PHE A 251 -10.65 -33.31 1.58
N SER A 252 -9.87 -32.40 2.18
CA SER A 252 -9.06 -31.43 1.42
C SER A 252 -7.92 -32.09 0.65
N CYS A 253 -7.27 -33.13 1.15
CA CYS A 253 -6.26 -33.91 0.44
C CYS A 253 -6.83 -34.51 -0.86
N PHE A 254 -8.01 -35.10 -0.80
CA PHE A 254 -8.64 -35.78 -1.96
C PHE A 254 -9.38 -34.82 -2.92
N THR A 255 -9.66 -33.59 -2.51
CA THR A 255 -10.39 -32.61 -3.34
C THR A 255 -9.52 -31.44 -3.81
N GLY A 256 -8.36 -31.21 -3.22
CA GLY A 256 -7.50 -30.06 -3.49
C GLY A 256 -8.11 -28.71 -3.10
N LEU A 257 -9.27 -28.70 -2.41
CA LEU A 257 -9.95 -27.47 -2.00
C LEU A 257 -9.21 -26.79 -0.85
N ALA A 258 -9.13 -25.47 -0.88
CA ALA A 258 -8.55 -24.69 0.22
C ALA A 258 -9.52 -24.66 1.41
N TYR A 259 -8.99 -24.40 2.62
CA TYR A 259 -9.82 -24.26 3.83
C TYR A 259 -11.06 -23.40 3.61
N ILE A 260 -10.90 -22.23 2.98
CA ILE A 260 -12.02 -21.29 2.80
C ILE A 260 -13.06 -21.82 1.82
N ASP A 261 -12.64 -22.58 0.80
CA ASP A 261 -13.53 -23.18 -0.18
C ASP A 261 -14.31 -24.34 0.49
N VAL A 262 -13.63 -25.20 1.29
CA VAL A 262 -14.29 -26.25 2.10
C VAL A 262 -15.26 -25.64 3.11
N ALA A 263 -14.86 -24.54 3.78
CA ALA A 263 -15.68 -23.83 4.76
C ALA A 263 -16.96 -23.21 4.17
N ASN A 264 -16.98 -22.97 2.87
CA ASN A 264 -18.12 -22.37 2.18
C ASN A 264 -18.88 -23.36 1.28
N LEU A 265 -18.52 -24.65 1.31
CA LEU A 265 -19.27 -25.67 0.57
C LEU A 265 -20.71 -25.76 1.08
N ARG A 266 -21.63 -25.85 0.13
CA ARG A 266 -23.08 -25.99 0.31
C ARG A 266 -23.58 -27.18 -0.50
N ARG A 267 -24.81 -27.66 -0.20
CA ARG A 267 -25.44 -28.73 -0.98
C ARG A 267 -25.59 -28.43 -2.47
N GLU A 268 -25.89 -27.19 -2.82
CA GLU A 268 -26.01 -26.73 -4.19
C GLU A 268 -24.73 -26.91 -5.03
N HIS A 269 -23.60 -27.07 -4.37
CA HIS A 269 -22.31 -27.36 -5.04
C HIS A 269 -22.13 -28.85 -5.37
N LEU A 270 -22.99 -29.74 -4.83
CA LEU A 270 -22.94 -31.18 -5.12
C LEU A 270 -23.86 -31.47 -6.32
N VAL A 271 -23.27 -31.87 -7.44
CA VAL A 271 -23.97 -32.13 -8.69
C VAL A 271 -23.73 -33.56 -9.17
N MET A 272 -24.79 -34.23 -9.61
CA MET A 272 -24.68 -35.50 -10.32
C MET A 272 -24.54 -35.23 -11.81
N MET A 273 -23.47 -35.72 -12.43
CA MET A 273 -23.22 -35.63 -13.86
C MET A 273 -22.66 -36.97 -14.35
N ASP A 274 -23.28 -37.51 -15.37
CA ASP A 274 -22.93 -38.82 -15.97
C ASP A 274 -22.81 -39.95 -14.93
N GLY A 275 -23.74 -40.00 -13.97
CA GLY A 275 -23.76 -41.00 -12.90
C GLY A 275 -22.67 -40.82 -11.84
N LYS A 276 -21.88 -39.76 -11.89
CA LYS A 276 -20.82 -39.45 -10.95
C LYS A 276 -21.14 -38.17 -10.15
N ALA A 277 -20.76 -38.20 -8.88
CA ALA A 277 -20.92 -37.02 -8.03
C ALA A 277 -19.72 -36.04 -8.18
N TRP A 278 -20.02 -34.80 -8.34
CA TRP A 278 -19.04 -33.71 -8.52
C TRP A 278 -19.27 -32.59 -7.51
N ILE A 279 -18.20 -31.91 -7.13
CA ILE A 279 -18.27 -30.59 -6.51
C ILE A 279 -18.03 -29.56 -7.61
N MET A 280 -19.02 -28.68 -7.83
CA MET A 280 -18.93 -27.55 -8.73
C MET A 280 -18.95 -26.26 -7.91
N THR A 281 -17.84 -25.58 -7.80
CA THR A 281 -17.69 -24.37 -6.99
C THR A 281 -16.77 -23.35 -7.64
N ARG A 282 -16.68 -22.16 -7.06
CA ARG A 282 -15.72 -21.14 -7.45
C ARG A 282 -14.77 -20.85 -6.30
N ARG A 283 -13.47 -20.82 -6.57
CA ARG A 283 -12.47 -20.47 -5.57
C ARG A 283 -12.70 -19.06 -5.05
N GLN A 284 -12.88 -18.91 -3.77
CA GLN A 284 -13.15 -17.60 -3.15
C GLN A 284 -12.04 -16.59 -3.40
N LYS A 285 -10.77 -17.01 -3.47
CA LYS A 285 -9.63 -16.10 -3.67
C LYS A 285 -9.51 -15.55 -5.09
N THR A 286 -9.87 -16.33 -6.12
CA THR A 286 -9.59 -16.01 -7.52
C THR A 286 -10.82 -15.97 -8.40
N ASN A 287 -11.98 -16.37 -7.86
CA ASN A 287 -13.25 -16.57 -8.57
C ASN A 287 -13.16 -17.53 -9.78
N ILE A 288 -12.13 -18.37 -9.83
CA ILE A 288 -11.95 -19.38 -10.87
C ILE A 288 -12.81 -20.59 -10.53
N GLU A 289 -13.47 -21.17 -11.53
CA GLU A 289 -14.23 -22.42 -11.39
C GLU A 289 -13.33 -23.57 -10.96
N SER A 290 -13.86 -24.42 -10.09
CA SER A 290 -13.20 -25.60 -9.58
C SER A 290 -14.21 -26.75 -9.57
N ASN A 291 -14.07 -27.66 -10.51
CA ASN A 291 -14.91 -28.85 -10.66
C ASN A 291 -14.12 -30.06 -10.22
N VAL A 292 -14.57 -30.72 -9.16
CA VAL A 292 -13.85 -31.83 -8.52
C VAL A 292 -14.73 -33.06 -8.54
N LEU A 293 -14.23 -34.13 -9.15
CA LEU A 293 -14.88 -35.45 -9.08
C LEU A 293 -14.75 -35.98 -7.64
N LEU A 294 -15.88 -36.38 -7.06
CA LEU A 294 -15.89 -36.98 -5.72
C LEU A 294 -15.50 -38.44 -5.80
N LEU A 295 -14.36 -38.75 -5.20
CA LEU A 295 -13.94 -40.14 -4.90
C LEU A 295 -14.68 -40.68 -3.67
N ASP A 296 -14.52 -41.96 -3.35
CA ASP A 296 -15.29 -42.62 -2.30
C ASP A 296 -15.02 -42.07 -0.89
N ILE A 297 -13.75 -41.75 -0.58
CA ILE A 297 -13.39 -41.14 0.71
C ILE A 297 -14.10 -39.82 0.96
N PRO A 298 -14.03 -38.81 0.06
CA PRO A 298 -14.81 -37.59 0.17
C PRO A 298 -16.32 -37.80 0.28
N LYS A 299 -16.90 -38.77 -0.47
CA LYS A 299 -18.33 -39.12 -0.37
C LYS A 299 -18.70 -39.61 1.02
N THR A 300 -17.88 -40.51 1.60
CA THR A 300 -18.09 -41.03 2.95
C THR A 300 -18.04 -39.93 4.00
N ILE A 301 -17.09 -38.97 3.85
CA ILE A 301 -16.98 -37.83 4.76
C ILE A 301 -18.22 -36.92 4.61
N ILE A 302 -18.67 -36.64 3.38
CA ILE A 302 -19.90 -35.87 3.18
C ILE A 302 -21.09 -36.56 3.86
N ALA A 303 -21.28 -37.87 3.63
CA ALA A 303 -22.38 -38.63 4.22
C ALA A 303 -22.35 -38.62 5.76
N LYS A 304 -21.16 -38.56 6.36
CA LYS A 304 -21.01 -38.53 7.81
C LYS A 304 -21.48 -37.21 8.43
N TYR A 305 -21.26 -36.10 7.78
CA TYR A 305 -21.50 -34.74 8.33
C TYR A 305 -22.73 -34.06 7.76
N CYS A 306 -23.11 -34.38 6.51
CA CYS A 306 -24.25 -33.77 5.87
C CYS A 306 -25.54 -34.27 6.55
N ASP A 307 -26.33 -33.31 7.05
CA ASP A 307 -27.61 -33.57 7.75
C ASP A 307 -27.53 -34.40 9.04
N ASN A 308 -26.35 -34.50 9.59
CA ASN A 308 -26.18 -35.21 10.85
C ASN A 308 -26.52 -34.29 12.03
N PRO A 309 -27.56 -34.64 12.86
CA PRO A 309 -27.98 -33.84 13.99
C PRO A 309 -26.86 -33.61 15.03
N ASN A 310 -25.92 -34.57 15.13
CA ASN A 310 -24.79 -34.47 16.05
C ASN A 310 -23.72 -33.47 15.60
N TYR A 311 -23.78 -33.05 14.33
CA TYR A 311 -22.82 -32.12 13.72
C TYR A 311 -23.57 -31.00 12.98
N PRO A 312 -24.32 -30.14 13.71
CA PRO A 312 -25.13 -29.12 13.08
C PRO A 312 -24.25 -28.12 12.29
N SER A 313 -24.50 -28.06 10.99
CA SER A 313 -23.86 -27.03 10.14
C SER A 313 -24.67 -25.75 10.23
N ARG A 314 -23.95 -24.60 10.17
CA ARG A 314 -24.58 -23.27 10.16
C ARG A 314 -24.76 -22.75 8.73
N ASP A 315 -25.82 -21.97 8.50
CA ASP A 315 -26.05 -21.25 7.25
C ASP A 315 -26.11 -22.11 5.99
N GLY A 316 -26.62 -23.34 6.08
CA GLY A 316 -26.74 -24.28 4.95
C GLY A 316 -25.42 -24.80 4.40
N LYS A 317 -24.34 -24.70 5.17
CA LYS A 317 -23.03 -25.24 4.83
C LYS A 317 -23.02 -26.77 4.93
N LEU A 318 -22.18 -27.38 4.11
CA LEU A 318 -22.06 -28.84 4.06
C LEU A 318 -21.42 -29.45 5.33
N PHE A 319 -20.49 -28.69 5.94
CA PHE A 319 -19.73 -29.15 7.10
C PHE A 319 -19.80 -28.18 8.28
N PRO A 320 -19.74 -28.67 9.54
CA PRO A 320 -19.43 -27.83 10.67
C PRO A 320 -17.97 -27.38 10.59
N ILE A 321 -17.73 -26.05 10.64
CA ILE A 321 -16.39 -25.48 10.41
C ILE A 321 -15.88 -24.73 11.64
N LEU A 322 -14.65 -25.04 12.03
CA LEU A 322 -13.87 -24.25 12.98
C LEU A 322 -13.05 -23.19 12.26
N SER A 323 -12.58 -22.17 12.96
CA SER A 323 -11.66 -21.19 12.36
C SER A 323 -10.37 -21.83 11.84
N ASN A 324 -9.77 -21.28 10.78
CA ASN A 324 -8.53 -21.82 10.22
C ASN A 324 -7.40 -21.93 11.25
N GLN A 325 -7.34 -21.02 12.22
CA GLN A 325 -6.37 -21.07 13.31
C GLN A 325 -6.59 -22.30 14.19
N LYS A 326 -7.86 -22.59 14.59
CA LYS A 326 -8.20 -23.78 15.37
C LYS A 326 -7.96 -25.06 14.58
N MET A 327 -8.32 -25.08 13.28
CA MET A 327 -8.03 -26.23 12.41
C MET A 327 -6.53 -26.55 12.40
N ASN A 328 -5.68 -25.54 12.16
CA ASN A 328 -4.23 -25.74 12.15
C ASN A 328 -3.64 -26.10 13.52
N ALA A 329 -4.22 -25.63 14.62
CA ALA A 329 -3.79 -26.04 15.96
C ALA A 329 -4.09 -27.53 16.21
N TYR A 330 -5.29 -27.97 15.86
CA TYR A 330 -5.72 -29.38 16.05
C TYR A 330 -5.03 -30.33 15.07
N LEU A 331 -4.63 -29.87 13.87
CA LEU A 331 -3.79 -30.66 12.97
C LEU A 331 -2.42 -31.00 13.56
N LYS A 332 -1.87 -30.14 14.42
CA LYS A 332 -0.63 -30.45 15.14
C LYS A 332 -0.86 -31.58 16.17
N GLU A 333 -1.96 -31.50 16.93
CA GLU A 333 -2.34 -32.59 17.86
C GLU A 333 -2.51 -33.91 17.11
N ILE A 334 -3.13 -33.88 15.92
CA ILE A 334 -3.31 -35.07 15.07
C ILE A 334 -1.96 -35.59 14.56
N ALA A 335 -1.05 -34.72 14.17
CA ALA A 335 0.30 -35.09 13.75
C ALA A 335 1.03 -35.83 14.87
N ASP A 336 0.97 -35.31 16.10
CA ASP A 336 1.60 -35.93 17.29
C ASP A 336 0.99 -37.31 17.56
N ILE A 337 -0.35 -37.46 17.54
CA ILE A 337 -1.06 -38.72 17.73
C ILE A 337 -0.69 -39.75 16.66
N CYS A 338 -0.43 -39.32 15.43
CA CYS A 338 -0.05 -40.19 14.30
C CYS A 338 1.46 -40.42 14.19
N GLY A 339 2.30 -39.75 15.01
CA GLY A 339 3.76 -39.83 14.94
C GLY A 339 4.35 -39.14 13.70
N ILE A 340 3.63 -38.22 13.10
CA ILE A 340 4.06 -37.49 11.88
C ILE A 340 4.86 -36.26 12.26
N LYS A 341 6.14 -36.20 11.87
CA LYS A 341 7.04 -35.09 12.18
C LYS A 341 6.83 -33.87 11.29
N LYS A 342 6.08 -33.96 10.19
CA LYS A 342 5.79 -32.86 9.27
C LYS A 342 4.82 -31.88 9.93
N ASN A 343 5.02 -30.58 9.63
CA ASN A 343 4.12 -29.54 10.15
C ASN A 343 2.78 -29.57 9.40
N LEU A 344 1.80 -30.27 9.94
CA LEU A 344 0.47 -30.37 9.35
C LEU A 344 -0.24 -29.00 9.42
N THR A 345 -0.60 -28.49 8.26
CA THR A 345 -1.46 -27.32 8.12
C THR A 345 -2.53 -27.62 7.08
N PHE A 346 -3.69 -26.97 7.16
CA PHE A 346 -4.76 -27.21 6.18
C PHE A 346 -4.29 -26.90 4.74
N HIS A 347 -3.29 -26.03 4.59
CA HIS A 347 -2.71 -25.74 3.28
C HIS A 347 -1.85 -26.89 2.74
N LEU A 348 -1.25 -27.70 3.62
CA LEU A 348 -0.46 -28.88 3.23
C LEU A 348 -1.31 -29.89 2.46
N ALA A 349 -2.58 -30.08 2.85
CA ALA A 349 -3.51 -30.96 2.15
C ALA A 349 -3.60 -30.72 0.64
N ARG A 350 -3.34 -29.49 0.18
CA ARG A 350 -3.38 -29.14 -1.26
C ARG A 350 -2.09 -29.44 -2.01
N HIS A 351 -1.02 -29.69 -1.30
CA HIS A 351 0.28 -30.10 -1.87
C HIS A 351 0.43 -31.62 -1.88
N THR A 352 -0.41 -32.26 -1.09
CA THR A 352 -0.59 -33.71 -0.99
C THR A 352 -1.55 -34.22 -2.06
#